data_d854d7298ae2843490f99a72efb89338
#
_entry.id   d854d7298ae2843490f99a72efb89338
#
_cell.length_a   1.000
_cell.length_b   1.000
_cell.length_c   1.000
_cell.angle_alpha   90.00
_cell.angle_beta   90.00
_cell.angle_gamma   90.00
#
_symmetry.space_group_name_H-M   'P 1'
#
loop_
_entity.id
_entity.type
_entity.pdbx_description
1 polymer ?
#
loop_
_entity_poly.entity_id
_entity_poly.type
_entity_poly.pdbx_seq_one_letter_code
_entity_poly.pdbx_strand_id
1 'polypeptide(L)'
;MKQLELLRAEMDSRDYKDYTYASDSLFYNAFKKHYDDKPIIAKAKALAAALSEHEKFIYNNDLIVGSTVGVYKKDINETELRRAAEIRNSYGRNWFLTNSDHFAPDYNYVLKKGVGGIIEDIKASLKKYEGDRKKTDFLNAAYITMHGLSEMIYGYGTAAEQKGFYDIAEMCKKISKQPPSTFREALQLVWLVHISFQYEDKLAMALGRVDQYLYPFYKNDTISDEEACGLLACTFLKIDERRRYTLMWDVINICIGGVDREGRCAVNELSYLILEAVKQCGICGPNLSARMTSDAPNEFWDKCLEVIGTGIGYPAIMNDEVNVKSLQKYGYSTEDCRDYCLVGCIENFLPGKQPPWSDGRFSSPKYLEFALNNGKCMQTDAQLAPQTGAAENIQSMEELLRVYRAQLEFAASEYVALFKNENGRYNPEQYSQPYLSCFCPECIDRGLDVMDGGTLY
;
A
#
# COMPACT_ATOMS: atom_id res chain seq x y z
N MET A 1 14.43 -9.08 21.98
CA MET A 1 13.27 -9.05 22.91
C MET A 1 13.21 -7.81 23.79
N LYS A 2 14.22 -7.48 24.60
CA LYS A 2 14.17 -6.31 25.50
C LYS A 2 13.82 -4.99 24.80
N GLN A 3 14.39 -4.73 23.62
CA GLN A 3 14.15 -3.49 22.86
C GLN A 3 12.69 -3.42 22.33
N LEU A 4 12.13 -4.54 21.86
CA LEU A 4 10.76 -4.62 21.42
C LEU A 4 9.77 -4.33 22.57
N GLU A 5 10.05 -4.86 23.79
CA GLU A 5 9.25 -4.60 24.99
C GLU A 5 9.31 -3.13 25.41
N LEU A 6 10.49 -2.51 25.34
CA LEU A 6 10.66 -1.09 25.63
C LEU A 6 9.91 -0.20 24.64
N LEU A 7 10.01 -0.49 23.34
CA LEU A 7 9.26 0.24 22.31
C LEU A 7 7.76 0.06 22.51
N ARG A 8 7.31 -1.17 22.78
CA ARG A 8 5.89 -1.44 23.08
C ARG A 8 5.39 -0.63 24.26
N ALA A 9 6.13 -0.64 25.37
CA ALA A 9 5.77 0.12 26.57
C ALA A 9 5.71 1.62 26.29
N GLU A 10 6.63 2.14 25.50
CA GLU A 10 6.63 3.55 25.08
C GLU A 10 5.41 3.88 24.20
N MET A 11 5.09 3.02 23.23
CA MET A 11 3.89 3.17 22.39
C MET A 11 2.61 3.05 23.21
N ASP A 12 2.53 2.13 24.19
CA ASP A 12 1.37 1.94 25.06
C ASP A 12 1.15 3.11 26.02
N SER A 13 2.22 3.79 26.44
CA SER A 13 2.15 4.95 27.31
C SER A 13 1.75 6.24 26.62
N ARG A 14 1.79 6.27 25.27
CA ARG A 14 1.46 7.45 24.48
C ARG A 14 -0.05 7.71 24.47
N ASP A 15 -0.47 8.94 24.81
CA ASP A 15 -1.88 9.32 24.70
C ASP A 15 -2.23 9.68 23.25
N TYR A 16 -2.91 8.76 22.57
CA TYR A 16 -3.31 8.93 21.17
C TYR A 16 -4.60 9.73 20.97
N LYS A 17 -5.32 10.09 22.04
CA LYS A 17 -6.61 10.81 21.94
C LYS A 17 -6.47 12.20 21.33
N ASP A 18 -5.30 12.80 21.52
CA ASP A 18 -5.02 14.14 21.04
C ASP A 18 -4.35 14.15 19.65
N TYR A 19 -4.18 12.98 19.01
CA TYR A 19 -3.56 12.90 17.69
C TYR A 19 -4.60 12.99 16.58
N THR A 20 -4.21 13.59 15.46
CA THR A 20 -5.01 13.70 14.25
C THR A 20 -4.12 13.47 13.03
N TYR A 21 -4.73 13.18 11.88
CA TYR A 21 -3.99 13.08 10.62
C TYR A 21 -3.41 14.41 10.22
N ALA A 22 -2.10 14.53 10.34
CA ALA A 22 -1.37 15.69 9.82
C ALA A 22 -1.50 15.83 8.31
N SER A 23 -1.54 14.68 7.62
CA SER A 23 -1.69 14.64 6.17
C SER A 23 -2.88 15.44 5.67
N ASP A 24 -4.05 15.30 6.30
CA ASP A 24 -5.24 16.04 5.89
C ASP A 24 -5.01 17.56 5.91
N SER A 25 -4.47 18.10 7.00
CA SER A 25 -4.23 19.54 7.11
C SER A 25 -3.13 20.02 6.17
N LEU A 26 -1.98 19.36 6.20
CA LEU A 26 -0.82 19.77 5.39
C LEU A 26 -1.10 19.63 3.89
N PHE A 27 -1.66 18.48 3.49
CA PHE A 27 -1.96 18.22 2.09
C PHE A 27 -2.98 19.20 1.52
N TYR A 28 -4.14 19.36 2.16
CA TYR A 28 -5.20 20.22 1.62
C TYR A 28 -4.88 21.70 1.69
N ASN A 29 -4.18 22.18 2.73
CA ASN A 29 -3.72 23.55 2.79
C ASN A 29 -2.67 23.86 1.72
N ALA A 30 -1.75 22.96 1.44
CA ALA A 30 -0.79 23.08 0.36
C ALA A 30 -1.49 23.02 -1.02
N PHE A 31 -2.45 22.10 -1.19
CA PHE A 31 -3.23 22.01 -2.42
C PHE A 31 -3.95 23.32 -2.75
N LYS A 32 -4.56 23.98 -1.77
CA LYS A 32 -5.22 25.26 -1.99
C LYS A 32 -4.27 26.36 -2.51
N LYS A 33 -3.01 26.34 -2.08
CA LYS A 33 -1.99 27.29 -2.57
C LYS A 33 -1.65 27.07 -4.05
N HIS A 34 -1.91 25.87 -4.58
CA HIS A 34 -1.56 25.42 -5.93
C HIS A 34 -2.78 25.09 -6.79
N TYR A 35 -3.96 25.57 -6.38
CA TYR A 35 -5.22 25.24 -7.05
C TYR A 35 -5.26 25.63 -8.54
N ASP A 36 -4.58 26.72 -8.90
CA ASP A 36 -4.50 27.22 -10.29
C ASP A 36 -3.51 26.41 -11.16
N ASP A 37 -2.70 25.54 -10.55
CA ASP A 37 -1.84 24.61 -11.28
C ASP A 37 -2.68 23.48 -11.94
N LYS A 38 -2.07 22.76 -12.88
CA LYS A 38 -2.69 21.54 -13.40
C LYS A 38 -2.93 20.55 -12.25
N PRO A 39 -4.05 19.79 -12.26
CA PRO A 39 -4.42 18.90 -11.15
C PRO A 39 -3.29 17.96 -10.70
N ILE A 40 -2.57 17.33 -11.64
CA ILE A 40 -1.46 16.45 -11.32
C ILE A 40 -0.29 17.16 -10.62
N ILE A 41 0.01 18.39 -11.02
CA ILE A 41 1.07 19.21 -10.41
C ILE A 41 0.64 19.71 -9.03
N ALA A 42 -0.62 20.16 -8.90
CA ALA A 42 -1.18 20.59 -7.62
C ALA A 42 -1.13 19.48 -6.57
N LYS A 43 -1.52 18.24 -6.97
CA LYS A 43 -1.40 17.04 -6.12
C LYS A 43 0.03 16.76 -5.71
N ALA A 44 0.95 16.77 -6.67
CA ALA A 44 2.36 16.50 -6.41
C ALA A 44 2.97 17.51 -5.42
N LYS A 45 2.69 18.80 -5.60
CA LYS A 45 3.13 19.86 -4.68
C LYS A 45 2.51 19.72 -3.29
N ALA A 46 1.22 19.36 -3.22
CA ALA A 46 0.52 19.13 -1.96
C ALA A 46 1.13 17.97 -1.18
N LEU A 47 1.41 16.85 -1.85
CA LEU A 47 2.05 15.70 -1.22
C LEU A 47 3.48 16.04 -0.79
N ALA A 48 4.28 16.66 -1.65
CA ALA A 48 5.65 17.05 -1.31
C ALA A 48 5.70 17.97 -0.08
N ALA A 49 4.79 18.92 0.03
CA ALA A 49 4.66 19.77 1.22
C ALA A 49 4.28 18.95 2.46
N ALA A 50 3.31 18.05 2.36
CA ALA A 50 2.92 17.18 3.47
C ALA A 50 4.08 16.30 3.94
N LEU A 51 4.85 15.71 3.02
CA LEU A 51 6.01 14.87 3.33
C LEU A 51 7.16 15.67 3.98
N SER A 52 7.46 16.88 3.50
CA SER A 52 8.56 17.68 4.01
C SER A 52 8.22 18.41 5.33
N GLU A 53 7.03 18.96 5.46
CA GLU A 53 6.62 19.81 6.59
C GLU A 53 6.14 19.02 7.82
N HIS A 54 5.74 17.74 7.62
CA HIS A 54 5.27 16.88 8.71
C HIS A 54 6.33 16.69 9.79
N GLU A 55 5.93 16.73 11.05
CA GLU A 55 6.79 16.41 12.18
C GLU A 55 7.35 14.98 12.09
N LYS A 56 8.66 14.83 12.24
CA LYS A 56 9.36 13.55 12.19
C LYS A 56 9.45 12.96 13.61
N PHE A 57 8.35 12.34 14.05
CA PHE A 57 8.31 11.73 15.39
C PHE A 57 9.17 10.47 15.46
N ILE A 58 9.98 10.38 16.51
CA ILE A 58 10.87 9.25 16.80
C ILE A 58 10.68 8.82 18.25
N TYR A 59 10.41 7.53 18.50
CA TYR A 59 10.42 6.95 19.84
C TYR A 59 11.83 6.87 20.39
N ASN A 60 11.98 6.90 21.74
CA ASN A 60 13.31 6.79 22.37
C ASN A 60 13.91 5.38 22.20
N ASN A 61 13.06 4.40 21.96
CA ASN A 61 13.44 3.00 21.78
C ASN A 61 13.34 2.54 20.33
N ASP A 62 13.30 3.47 19.36
CA ASP A 62 13.24 3.13 17.94
C ASP A 62 14.54 2.47 17.46
N LEU A 63 14.41 1.36 16.73
CA LEU A 63 15.47 0.75 15.93
C LEU A 63 15.33 1.12 14.45
N ILE A 64 14.09 1.28 14.00
CA ILE A 64 13.69 1.72 12.67
C ILE A 64 12.75 2.91 12.88
N VAL A 65 13.11 4.08 12.40
CA VAL A 65 12.33 5.30 12.63
C VAL A 65 11.20 5.46 11.62
N GLY A 66 10.18 6.19 12.01
CA GLY A 66 9.00 6.47 11.21
C GLY A 66 7.72 6.04 11.96
N SER A 67 6.83 7.01 12.21
CA SER A 67 5.55 6.80 12.87
C SER A 67 4.40 6.91 11.88
N THR A 68 3.40 6.04 12.03
CA THR A 68 2.15 6.09 11.26
C THR A 68 1.13 7.04 11.86
N VAL A 69 1.44 7.61 13.03
CA VAL A 69 0.56 8.53 13.75
C VAL A 69 0.76 9.95 13.24
N GLY A 70 -0.34 10.63 13.01
CA GLY A 70 -0.35 12.03 12.59
C GLY A 70 0.20 13.00 13.65
N VAL A 71 0.15 14.27 13.34
CA VAL A 71 0.59 15.36 14.22
C VAL A 71 -0.25 15.40 15.50
N TYR A 72 0.39 15.81 16.58
CA TYR A 72 -0.28 16.04 17.85
C TYR A 72 -1.37 17.11 17.72
N LYS A 73 -2.59 16.81 18.11
CA LYS A 73 -3.76 17.67 17.88
C LYS A 73 -3.65 19.06 18.53
N LYS A 74 -2.89 19.17 19.62
CA LYS A 74 -2.62 20.48 20.28
C LYS A 74 -1.80 21.43 19.43
N ASP A 75 -1.02 20.89 18.51
CA ASP A 75 -0.14 21.68 17.62
C ASP A 75 -0.84 22.10 16.33
N ILE A 76 -2.05 21.59 16.09
CA ILE A 76 -2.86 21.96 14.93
C ILE A 76 -3.93 22.95 15.36
N ASN A 77 -3.89 24.11 14.72
CA ASN A 77 -4.95 25.11 14.84
C ASN A 77 -6.28 24.54 14.33
N GLU A 78 -7.31 24.51 15.17
CA GLU A 78 -8.65 24.01 14.79
C GLU A 78 -9.20 24.72 13.55
N THR A 79 -8.84 25.98 13.33
CA THR A 79 -9.22 26.75 12.13
C THR A 79 -8.59 26.15 10.88
N GLU A 80 -7.34 25.67 10.95
CA GLU A 80 -6.66 25.02 9.82
C GLU A 80 -7.27 23.66 9.51
N LEU A 81 -7.60 22.88 10.53
CA LEU A 81 -8.29 21.58 10.35
C LEU A 81 -9.68 21.78 9.72
N ARG A 82 -10.45 22.77 10.20
CA ARG A 82 -11.75 23.09 9.62
C ARG A 82 -11.62 23.51 8.17
N ARG A 83 -10.63 24.36 7.88
CA ARG A 83 -10.34 24.84 6.51
C ARG A 83 -9.91 23.66 5.60
N ALA A 84 -9.07 22.74 6.09
CA ALA A 84 -8.70 21.53 5.33
C ALA A 84 -9.93 20.67 5.01
N ALA A 85 -10.81 20.48 5.98
CA ALA A 85 -12.07 19.75 5.78
C ALA A 85 -13.01 20.45 4.78
N GLU A 86 -13.11 21.78 4.82
CA GLU A 86 -13.88 22.58 3.85
C GLU A 86 -13.31 22.44 2.44
N ILE A 87 -11.98 22.51 2.28
CA ILE A 87 -11.32 22.31 0.99
C ILE A 87 -11.59 20.88 0.48
N ARG A 88 -11.41 19.86 1.30
CA ARG A 88 -11.70 18.46 0.95
C ARG A 88 -13.14 18.27 0.49
N ASN A 89 -14.09 18.85 1.20
CA ASN A 89 -15.51 18.73 0.87
C ASN A 89 -15.91 19.50 -0.40
N SER A 90 -15.31 20.67 -0.64
CA SER A 90 -15.62 21.48 -1.82
C SER A 90 -15.12 20.88 -3.13
N TYR A 91 -14.01 20.16 -3.09
CA TYR A 91 -13.45 19.49 -4.29
C TYR A 91 -13.90 18.04 -4.44
N GLY A 92 -14.57 17.49 -3.44
CA GLY A 92 -14.96 16.10 -3.39
C GLY A 92 -13.79 15.16 -3.10
N ARG A 93 -14.02 14.17 -2.25
CA ARG A 93 -13.00 13.19 -1.84
C ARG A 93 -12.37 12.47 -3.03
N ASN A 94 -13.16 12.14 -4.05
CA ASN A 94 -12.73 11.40 -5.24
C ASN A 94 -11.76 12.20 -6.13
N TRP A 95 -11.63 13.50 -5.93
CA TRP A 95 -10.75 14.33 -6.74
C TRP A 95 -9.28 14.20 -6.35
N PHE A 96 -9.02 13.89 -5.07
CA PHE A 96 -7.68 13.78 -4.51
C PHE A 96 -7.29 12.36 -4.18
N LEU A 97 -8.21 11.68 -3.53
CA LEU A 97 -8.03 10.40 -2.92
C LEU A 97 -8.90 9.41 -3.68
N THR A 98 -8.29 8.66 -4.54
CA THR A 98 -8.95 7.47 -5.09
C THR A 98 -8.81 6.37 -4.05
N ASN A 99 -9.79 5.46 -3.97
CA ASN A 99 -9.63 4.21 -3.22
C ASN A 99 -8.62 3.27 -3.91
N SER A 100 -7.68 3.83 -4.67
CA SER A 100 -6.62 3.11 -5.37
C SER A 100 -5.45 2.87 -4.44
N ASP A 101 -5.67 2.11 -3.38
CA ASP A 101 -4.71 1.85 -2.31
C ASP A 101 -4.25 0.39 -2.22
N HIS A 102 -4.89 -0.53 -2.96
CA HIS A 102 -4.45 -1.92 -3.08
C HIS A 102 -3.32 -2.01 -4.10
N PHE A 103 -2.10 -1.78 -3.64
CA PHE A 103 -0.92 -1.69 -4.49
C PHE A 103 0.34 -2.20 -3.77
N ALA A 104 1.23 -2.82 -4.52
CA ALA A 104 2.55 -3.20 -4.07
C ALA A 104 3.61 -2.45 -4.90
N PRO A 105 4.42 -1.58 -4.29
CA PRO A 105 5.58 -0.97 -4.93
C PRO A 105 6.58 -2.02 -5.41
N ASP A 106 7.32 -1.74 -6.49
CA ASP A 106 8.52 -2.52 -6.79
C ASP A 106 9.66 -2.13 -5.84
N TYR A 107 9.71 -2.78 -4.69
CA TYR A 107 10.78 -2.54 -3.72
C TYR A 107 12.16 -3.00 -4.20
N ASN A 108 12.26 -3.96 -5.15
CA ASN A 108 13.53 -4.28 -5.79
C ASN A 108 14.11 -3.07 -6.53
N TYR A 109 13.24 -2.36 -7.27
CA TYR A 109 13.63 -1.14 -7.98
C TYR A 109 14.07 -0.04 -6.99
N VAL A 110 13.27 0.19 -5.93
CA VAL A 110 13.58 1.19 -4.90
C VAL A 110 14.91 0.92 -4.22
N LEU A 111 15.15 -0.32 -3.79
CA LEU A 111 16.36 -0.70 -3.06
C LEU A 111 17.61 -0.68 -3.96
N LYS A 112 17.46 -1.06 -5.23
CA LYS A 112 18.55 -1.04 -6.21
C LYS A 112 18.95 0.38 -6.60
N LYS A 113 17.99 1.27 -6.80
CA LYS A 113 18.22 2.64 -7.28
C LYS A 113 18.45 3.65 -6.16
N GLY A 114 17.80 3.45 -5.02
CA GLY A 114 17.61 4.49 -4.02
C GLY A 114 16.73 5.64 -4.53
N VAL A 115 16.33 6.52 -3.64
CA VAL A 115 15.46 7.66 -4.00
C VAL A 115 16.14 8.57 -5.03
N GLY A 116 17.43 8.84 -4.87
CA GLY A 116 18.18 9.67 -5.82
C GLY A 116 18.30 9.04 -7.20
N GLY A 117 18.49 7.72 -7.30
CA GLY A 117 18.55 7.02 -8.58
C GLY A 117 17.20 7.04 -9.32
N ILE A 118 16.09 6.95 -8.61
CA ILE A 118 14.74 7.12 -9.20
C ILE A 118 14.56 8.55 -9.73
N ILE A 119 15.02 9.57 -8.99
CA ILE A 119 15.01 10.97 -9.43
C ILE A 119 15.82 11.14 -10.72
N GLU A 120 16.99 10.49 -10.83
CA GLU A 120 17.78 10.54 -12.08
C GLU A 120 17.09 9.81 -13.26
N ASP A 121 16.41 8.68 -13.02
CA ASP A 121 15.61 8.01 -14.05
C ASP A 121 14.47 8.94 -14.55
N ILE A 122 13.79 9.66 -13.65
CA ILE A 122 12.76 10.65 -14.00
C ILE A 122 13.37 11.79 -14.86
N LYS A 123 14.53 12.32 -14.48
CA LYS A 123 15.22 13.36 -15.26
C LYS A 123 15.60 12.88 -16.67
N ALA A 124 16.06 11.63 -16.77
CA ALA A 124 16.37 11.03 -18.08
C ALA A 124 15.11 10.93 -18.96
N SER A 125 13.99 10.53 -18.38
CA SER A 125 12.70 10.44 -19.08
C SER A 125 12.15 11.83 -19.43
N LEU A 126 12.31 12.84 -18.57
CA LEU A 126 11.98 14.24 -18.92
C LEU A 126 12.71 14.71 -20.18
N LYS A 127 14.01 14.39 -20.29
CA LYS A 127 14.79 14.70 -21.48
C LYS A 127 14.34 13.89 -22.70
N LYS A 128 14.04 12.59 -22.52
CA LYS A 128 13.52 11.69 -23.57
C LYS A 128 12.23 12.21 -24.19
N TYR A 129 11.35 12.78 -23.38
CA TYR A 129 10.02 13.24 -23.78
C TYR A 129 9.90 14.76 -23.87
N GLU A 130 11.02 15.47 -24.03
CA GLU A 130 11.01 16.92 -24.27
C GLU A 130 10.11 17.27 -25.49
N GLY A 131 9.14 18.15 -25.26
CA GLY A 131 8.13 18.54 -26.26
C GLY A 131 6.79 17.75 -26.17
N ASP A 132 6.73 16.62 -25.48
CA ASP A 132 5.47 15.94 -25.16
C ASP A 132 4.93 16.48 -23.83
N ARG A 133 4.02 17.46 -23.91
CA ARG A 133 3.50 18.17 -22.74
C ARG A 133 2.80 17.26 -21.73
N LYS A 134 2.05 16.24 -22.20
CA LYS A 134 1.34 15.31 -21.30
C LYS A 134 2.32 14.49 -20.48
N LYS A 135 3.34 13.94 -21.14
CA LYS A 135 4.38 13.14 -20.48
C LYS A 135 5.26 13.97 -19.55
N THR A 136 5.64 15.17 -19.98
CA THR A 136 6.46 16.06 -19.16
C THR A 136 5.70 16.58 -17.93
N ASP A 137 4.39 16.81 -18.01
CA ASP A 137 3.57 17.17 -16.84
C ASP A 137 3.57 16.03 -15.81
N PHE A 138 3.35 14.78 -16.25
CA PHE A 138 3.42 13.62 -15.36
C PHE A 138 4.81 13.47 -14.71
N LEU A 139 5.87 13.51 -15.54
CA LEU A 139 7.25 13.34 -15.04
C LEU A 139 7.69 14.48 -14.12
N ASN A 140 7.22 15.71 -14.34
CA ASN A 140 7.44 16.83 -13.41
C ASN A 140 6.70 16.59 -12.07
N ALA A 141 5.49 16.08 -12.10
CA ALA A 141 4.77 15.71 -10.90
C ALA A 141 5.49 14.58 -10.13
N ALA A 142 5.94 13.54 -10.82
CA ALA A 142 6.76 12.47 -10.26
C ALA A 142 8.06 13.00 -9.62
N TYR A 143 8.75 13.92 -10.32
CA TYR A 143 9.95 14.58 -9.81
C TYR A 143 9.69 15.33 -8.50
N ILE A 144 8.61 16.12 -8.43
CA ILE A 144 8.23 16.89 -7.24
C ILE A 144 7.95 15.94 -6.06
N THR A 145 7.20 14.87 -6.27
CA THR A 145 6.84 13.93 -5.19
C THR A 145 8.05 13.16 -4.67
N MET A 146 8.95 12.71 -5.54
CA MET A 146 10.17 12.01 -5.14
C MET A 146 11.15 12.91 -4.39
N HIS A 147 11.20 14.20 -4.71
CA HIS A 147 11.94 15.18 -3.90
C HIS A 147 11.31 15.32 -2.51
N GLY A 148 9.98 15.39 -2.40
CA GLY A 148 9.28 15.40 -1.11
C GLY A 148 9.61 14.17 -0.25
N LEU A 149 9.67 12.98 -0.87
CA LEU A 149 10.12 11.77 -0.18
C LEU A 149 11.57 11.86 0.31
N SER A 150 12.48 12.35 -0.54
CA SER A 150 13.89 12.56 -0.17
C SER A 150 14.02 13.50 1.03
N GLU A 151 13.27 14.60 1.04
CA GLU A 151 13.25 15.57 2.14
C GLU A 151 12.64 14.99 3.42
N MET A 152 11.57 14.19 3.30
CA MET A 152 10.98 13.48 4.43
C MET A 152 12.01 12.57 5.10
N ILE A 153 12.70 11.73 4.32
CA ILE A 153 13.73 10.80 4.83
C ILE A 153 14.89 11.56 5.46
N TYR A 154 15.37 12.61 4.81
CA TYR A 154 16.40 13.48 5.35
C TYR A 154 15.96 14.14 6.66
N GLY A 155 14.71 14.58 6.74
CA GLY A 155 14.10 15.17 7.93
C GLY A 155 14.10 14.21 9.13
N TYR A 156 13.84 12.91 8.92
CA TYR A 156 14.02 11.90 9.97
C TYR A 156 15.47 11.82 10.46
N GLY A 157 16.43 11.95 9.56
CA GLY A 157 17.86 12.05 9.93
C GLY A 157 18.15 13.27 10.80
N THR A 158 17.58 14.42 10.47
CA THR A 158 17.73 15.64 11.27
C THR A 158 17.07 15.52 12.66
N ALA A 159 15.87 14.94 12.72
CA ALA A 159 15.18 14.72 13.99
C ALA A 159 15.92 13.70 14.89
N ALA A 160 16.50 12.66 14.29
CA ALA A 160 17.33 11.69 15.01
C ALA A 160 18.60 12.34 15.59
N GLU A 161 19.28 13.18 14.81
CA GLU A 161 20.46 13.92 15.27
C GLU A 161 20.14 14.85 16.46
N GLN A 162 19.01 15.55 16.42
CA GLN A 162 18.55 16.40 17.52
C GLN A 162 18.26 15.62 18.81
N LYS A 163 17.89 14.33 18.69
CA LYS A 163 17.70 13.41 19.82
C LYS A 163 18.98 12.69 20.27
N GLY A 164 20.09 12.87 19.56
CA GLY A 164 21.36 12.21 19.84
C GLY A 164 21.47 10.78 19.27
N PHE A 165 20.60 10.39 18.35
CA PHE A 165 20.62 9.09 17.66
C PHE A 165 21.45 9.21 16.38
N TYR A 166 22.77 9.35 16.52
CA TYR A 166 23.68 9.70 15.42
C TYR A 166 23.78 8.62 14.33
N ASP A 167 23.70 7.34 14.70
CA ASP A 167 23.70 6.20 13.76
C ASP A 167 22.44 6.23 12.86
N ILE A 168 21.27 6.47 13.44
CA ILE A 168 20.02 6.63 12.70
C ILE A 168 20.05 7.89 11.84
N ALA A 169 20.62 8.97 12.35
CA ALA A 169 20.74 10.23 11.64
C ALA A 169 21.58 10.07 10.37
N GLU A 170 22.74 9.45 10.47
CA GLU A 170 23.64 9.18 9.33
C GLU A 170 22.96 8.26 8.32
N MET A 171 22.35 7.17 8.78
CA MET A 171 21.61 6.22 7.96
C MET A 171 20.52 6.93 7.14
N CYS A 172 19.62 7.69 7.79
CA CYS A 172 18.52 8.37 7.12
C CYS A 172 19.03 9.44 6.13
N LYS A 173 20.04 10.23 6.50
CA LYS A 173 20.66 11.20 5.59
C LYS A 173 21.26 10.53 4.35
N LYS A 174 21.89 9.35 4.50
CA LYS A 174 22.42 8.56 3.39
C LYS A 174 21.32 8.05 2.47
N ILE A 175 20.35 7.30 3.02
CA ILE A 175 19.30 6.65 2.21
C ILE A 175 18.28 7.63 1.63
N SER A 176 18.27 8.88 2.06
CA SER A 176 17.46 9.93 1.41
C SER A 176 17.84 10.16 -0.05
N LYS A 177 19.08 9.78 -0.43
CA LYS A 177 19.61 9.99 -1.80
C LYS A 177 20.22 8.74 -2.40
N GLN A 178 20.95 7.96 -1.59
CA GLN A 178 21.73 6.80 -2.04
C GLN A 178 20.94 5.49 -1.83
N PRO A 179 21.20 4.44 -2.61
CA PRO A 179 20.69 3.12 -2.32
C PRO A 179 21.22 2.59 -0.98
N PRO A 180 20.48 1.75 -0.28
CA PRO A 180 20.94 1.11 0.95
C PRO A 180 22.06 0.11 0.67
N SER A 181 22.90 -0.13 1.67
CA SER A 181 24.00 -1.10 1.59
C SER A 181 23.95 -2.17 2.69
N THR A 182 23.16 -1.94 3.76
CA THR A 182 22.98 -2.88 4.87
C THR A 182 21.53 -3.32 4.99
N PHE A 183 21.28 -4.40 5.72
CA PHE A 183 19.92 -4.88 5.99
C PHE A 183 19.07 -3.82 6.72
N ARG A 184 19.68 -3.16 7.73
CA ARG A 184 18.97 -2.10 8.48
C ARG A 184 18.62 -0.90 7.59
N GLU A 185 19.55 -0.47 6.72
CA GLU A 185 19.29 0.61 5.76
C GLU A 185 18.16 0.26 4.77
N ALA A 186 18.16 -0.98 4.26
CA ALA A 186 17.16 -1.45 3.34
C ALA A 186 15.76 -1.51 3.99
N LEU A 187 15.67 -2.08 5.19
CA LEU A 187 14.42 -2.14 5.96
C LEU A 187 13.92 -0.72 6.31
N GLN A 188 14.83 0.18 6.71
CA GLN A 188 14.49 1.57 7.02
C GLN A 188 13.94 2.30 5.80
N LEU A 189 14.56 2.13 4.62
CA LEU A 189 14.07 2.75 3.38
C LEU A 189 12.68 2.21 2.99
N VAL A 190 12.48 0.89 3.03
CA VAL A 190 11.19 0.25 2.77
C VAL A 190 10.11 0.80 3.71
N TRP A 191 10.42 0.91 5.01
CA TRP A 191 9.47 1.42 5.99
C TRP A 191 9.09 2.89 5.75
N LEU A 192 10.07 3.77 5.49
CA LEU A 192 9.80 5.19 5.23
C LEU A 192 9.04 5.40 3.90
N VAL A 193 9.34 4.61 2.87
CA VAL A 193 8.53 4.61 1.64
C VAL A 193 7.11 4.15 1.94
N HIS A 194 6.94 3.09 2.74
CA HIS A 194 5.62 2.58 3.08
C HIS A 194 4.76 3.63 3.82
N ILE A 195 5.28 4.24 4.88
CA ILE A 195 4.50 5.23 5.64
C ILE A 195 4.22 6.51 4.85
N SER A 196 5.02 6.83 3.84
CA SER A 196 4.79 8.01 3.01
C SER A 196 3.50 7.94 2.19
N PHE A 197 3.03 6.74 1.84
CA PHE A 197 1.75 6.56 1.15
C PHE A 197 0.54 6.93 2.00
N GLN A 198 0.67 6.90 3.32
CA GLN A 198 -0.41 7.28 4.23
C GLN A 198 -0.78 8.77 4.13
N TYR A 199 0.12 9.60 3.61
CA TYR A 199 -0.16 11.02 3.32
C TYR A 199 -1.13 11.22 2.15
N GLU A 200 -1.36 10.20 1.34
CA GLU A 200 -2.42 10.14 0.33
C GLU A 200 -3.58 9.21 0.73
N ASP A 201 -3.73 8.92 2.03
CA ASP A 201 -4.77 8.03 2.59
C ASP A 201 -4.75 6.60 1.97
N LYS A 202 -3.55 6.12 1.65
CA LYS A 202 -3.31 4.80 1.08
C LYS A 202 -3.08 3.78 2.22
N LEU A 203 -4.12 3.06 2.59
CA LEU A 203 -4.15 2.25 3.80
C LEU A 203 -4.01 0.74 3.57
N ALA A 204 -4.13 0.29 2.33
CA ALA A 204 -4.03 -1.13 1.94
C ALA A 204 -2.81 -1.42 1.05
N MET A 205 -1.74 -0.64 1.23
CA MET A 205 -0.46 -0.83 0.55
C MET A 205 0.24 -2.08 1.07
N ALA A 206 0.83 -2.88 0.17
CA ALA A 206 1.59 -4.05 0.57
C ALA A 206 3.08 -3.74 0.73
N LEU A 207 3.70 -4.39 1.71
CA LEU A 207 5.16 -4.53 1.76
C LEU A 207 5.65 -5.62 0.77
N GLY A 208 4.74 -6.49 0.32
CA GLY A 208 5.04 -7.50 -0.68
C GLY A 208 5.98 -8.59 -0.17
N ARG A 209 6.86 -9.09 -1.04
CA ARG A 209 7.75 -10.23 -0.78
C ARG A 209 8.99 -9.84 0.01
N VAL A 210 8.79 -9.48 1.27
CA VAL A 210 9.82 -8.96 2.16
C VAL A 210 11.02 -9.89 2.30
N ASP A 211 10.78 -11.19 2.38
CA ASP A 211 11.80 -12.23 2.47
C ASP A 211 12.65 -12.40 1.19
N GLN A 212 12.19 -11.83 0.05
CA GLN A 212 12.92 -11.93 -1.22
C GLN A 212 13.78 -10.69 -1.45
N TYR A 213 13.19 -9.51 -1.44
CA TYR A 213 13.95 -8.30 -1.78
C TYR A 213 14.89 -7.82 -0.67
N LEU A 214 14.65 -8.19 0.61
CA LEU A 214 15.58 -7.93 1.71
C LEU A 214 16.65 -9.01 1.88
N TYR A 215 16.43 -10.23 1.36
CA TYR A 215 17.35 -11.35 1.55
C TYR A 215 18.78 -11.07 1.07
N PRO A 216 19.03 -10.43 -0.09
CA PRO A 216 20.38 -10.09 -0.50
C PRO A 216 21.12 -9.18 0.48
N PHE A 217 20.41 -8.25 1.12
CA PHE A 217 20.98 -7.37 2.14
C PHE A 217 21.29 -8.14 3.43
N TYR A 218 20.37 -8.98 3.90
CA TYR A 218 20.59 -9.84 5.06
C TYR A 218 21.77 -10.78 4.86
N LYS A 219 21.86 -11.44 3.70
CA LYS A 219 22.91 -12.43 3.41
C LYS A 219 24.31 -11.83 3.26
N ASN A 220 24.39 -10.59 2.81
CA ASN A 220 25.65 -9.89 2.58
C ASN A 220 26.07 -8.99 3.77
N ASP A 221 25.25 -8.89 4.80
CA ASP A 221 25.52 -8.13 6.02
C ASP A 221 26.19 -9.02 7.09
N THR A 222 26.79 -8.39 8.08
CA THR A 222 27.33 -9.06 9.28
C THR A 222 26.32 -9.14 10.43
N ILE A 223 25.06 -8.80 10.17
CA ILE A 223 23.99 -8.77 11.15
C ILE A 223 23.66 -10.20 11.63
N SER A 224 23.44 -10.36 12.94
CA SER A 224 22.97 -11.62 13.50
C SER A 224 21.47 -11.83 13.27
N ASP A 225 21.03 -13.11 13.33
CA ASP A 225 19.61 -13.48 13.24
C ASP A 225 18.76 -12.78 14.31
N GLU A 226 19.30 -12.67 15.54
CA GLU A 226 18.61 -11.99 16.64
C GLU A 226 18.40 -10.50 16.36
N GLU A 227 19.42 -9.82 15.85
CA GLU A 227 19.34 -8.41 15.49
C GLU A 227 18.40 -8.19 14.32
N ALA A 228 18.48 -9.01 13.26
CA ALA A 228 17.58 -8.93 12.10
C ALA A 228 16.11 -9.16 12.52
N CYS A 229 15.85 -10.18 13.32
CA CYS A 229 14.53 -10.44 13.89
C CYS A 229 14.05 -9.28 14.75
N GLY A 230 14.89 -8.68 15.57
CA GLY A 230 14.59 -7.51 16.39
C GLY A 230 14.19 -6.28 15.56
N LEU A 231 14.92 -5.99 14.46
CA LEU A 231 14.60 -4.91 13.54
C LEU A 231 13.23 -5.13 12.86
N LEU A 232 12.98 -6.35 12.38
CA LEU A 232 11.69 -6.73 11.79
C LEU A 232 10.55 -6.60 12.80
N ALA A 233 10.72 -7.12 14.01
CA ALA A 233 9.70 -7.07 15.05
C ALA A 233 9.37 -5.61 15.46
N CYS A 234 10.37 -4.74 15.61
CA CYS A 234 10.14 -3.32 15.88
C CYS A 234 9.41 -2.62 14.74
N THR A 235 9.72 -2.98 13.49
CA THR A 235 9.01 -2.43 12.32
C THR A 235 7.54 -2.91 12.29
N PHE A 236 7.32 -4.20 12.50
CA PHE A 236 5.96 -4.77 12.48
C PHE A 236 5.09 -4.26 13.64
N LEU A 237 5.68 -4.03 14.82
CA LEU A 237 4.96 -3.42 15.93
C LEU A 237 4.39 -2.04 15.57
N LYS A 238 5.09 -1.27 14.74
CA LYS A 238 4.63 0.05 14.29
C LYS A 238 3.44 0.00 13.32
N ILE A 239 3.22 -1.12 12.64
CA ILE A 239 2.01 -1.32 11.84
C ILE A 239 0.76 -1.26 12.73
N ASP A 240 0.86 -1.71 13.99
CA ASP A 240 -0.22 -1.65 14.96
C ASP A 240 -0.45 -0.23 15.55
N GLU A 241 0.45 0.70 15.33
CA GLU A 241 0.38 2.05 15.91
C GLU A 241 -0.91 2.78 15.52
N ARG A 242 -1.29 2.70 14.25
CA ARG A 242 -2.50 3.36 13.74
C ARG A 242 -3.78 2.85 14.42
N ARG A 243 -3.89 1.55 14.70
CA ARG A 243 -5.03 0.96 15.39
C ARG A 243 -5.24 1.57 16.77
N ARG A 244 -4.17 1.92 17.48
CA ARG A 244 -4.21 2.55 18.80
C ARG A 244 -4.82 3.95 18.78
N TYR A 245 -4.72 4.59 17.63
CA TYR A 245 -5.08 5.97 17.41
C TYR A 245 -6.47 6.15 16.77
N THR A 246 -6.83 5.34 15.76
CA THR A 246 -8.08 5.52 14.99
C THR A 246 -9.08 4.40 15.14
N LEU A 247 -8.74 3.31 15.80
CA LEU A 247 -9.48 2.04 15.79
C LEU A 247 -9.68 1.44 14.39
N MET A 248 -9.01 2.00 13.38
CA MET A 248 -8.98 1.48 12.01
C MET A 248 -7.67 0.72 11.80
N TRP A 249 -7.75 -0.36 11.05
CA TRP A 249 -6.60 -1.19 10.72
C TRP A 249 -6.01 -0.74 9.39
N ASP A 250 -4.69 -0.64 9.33
CA ASP A 250 -3.99 -0.64 8.06
C ASP A 250 -3.93 -2.08 7.56
N VAL A 251 -4.44 -2.32 6.36
CA VAL A 251 -4.47 -3.66 5.77
C VAL A 251 -3.16 -3.86 4.98
N ILE A 252 -2.04 -3.92 5.72
CA ILE A 252 -0.70 -4.07 5.16
C ILE A 252 -0.38 -5.55 5.00
N ASN A 253 -0.14 -6.00 3.77
CA ASN A 253 0.21 -7.39 3.51
C ASN A 253 1.72 -7.58 3.38
N ILE A 254 2.24 -8.59 4.08
CA ILE A 254 3.59 -9.13 3.94
C ILE A 254 3.46 -10.53 3.36
N CYS A 255 4.24 -10.83 2.33
CA CYS A 255 4.24 -12.10 1.64
C CYS A 255 5.60 -12.79 1.79
N ILE A 256 5.60 -14.08 2.12
CA ILE A 256 6.81 -14.90 2.28
C ILE A 256 6.70 -16.23 1.54
N GLY A 257 7.83 -16.85 1.23
CA GLY A 257 7.91 -18.18 0.60
C GLY A 257 7.52 -18.21 -0.88
N GLY A 258 6.87 -19.29 -1.31
CA GLY A 258 6.50 -19.52 -2.69
C GLY A 258 7.67 -19.91 -3.57
N VAL A 259 7.65 -19.51 -4.84
CA VAL A 259 8.72 -19.74 -5.80
C VAL A 259 9.41 -18.44 -6.21
N ASP A 260 10.67 -18.56 -6.67
CA ASP A 260 11.38 -17.49 -7.36
C ASP A 260 10.90 -17.37 -8.82
N ARG A 261 11.44 -16.41 -9.58
CA ARG A 261 11.06 -16.18 -10.98
C ARG A 261 11.36 -17.37 -11.89
N GLU A 262 12.36 -18.21 -11.53
CA GLU A 262 12.74 -19.44 -12.23
C GLU A 262 11.86 -20.65 -11.84
N GLY A 263 11.06 -20.52 -10.77
CA GLY A 263 10.16 -21.58 -10.29
C GLY A 263 10.76 -22.50 -9.25
N ARG A 264 11.89 -22.13 -8.64
CA ARG A 264 12.52 -22.85 -7.53
C ARG A 264 11.91 -22.41 -6.20
N CYS A 265 11.90 -23.27 -5.20
CA CYS A 265 11.46 -22.90 -3.86
C CYS A 265 12.21 -21.64 -3.35
N ALA A 266 11.47 -20.64 -2.92
CA ALA A 266 12.00 -19.34 -2.51
C ALA A 266 12.02 -19.15 -0.98
N VAL A 267 11.67 -20.18 -0.21
CA VAL A 267 11.80 -20.15 1.26
C VAL A 267 13.28 -20.01 1.62
N ASN A 268 13.59 -19.05 2.47
CA ASN A 268 14.96 -18.75 2.91
C ASN A 268 14.98 -18.40 4.40
N GLU A 269 16.18 -18.17 4.96
CA GLU A 269 16.36 -17.88 6.39
C GLU A 269 15.51 -16.70 6.85
N LEU A 270 15.37 -15.68 6.01
CA LEU A 270 14.56 -14.50 6.34
C LEU A 270 13.07 -14.80 6.43
N SER A 271 12.57 -15.80 5.69
CA SER A 271 11.17 -16.27 5.81
C SER A 271 10.87 -16.75 7.23
N TYR A 272 11.81 -17.47 7.87
CA TYR A 272 11.67 -17.95 9.26
C TYR A 272 11.81 -16.80 10.26
N LEU A 273 12.73 -15.85 10.04
CA LEU A 273 12.90 -14.69 10.91
C LEU A 273 11.68 -13.77 10.89
N ILE A 274 11.02 -13.63 9.74
CA ILE A 274 9.75 -12.87 9.63
C ILE A 274 8.64 -13.55 10.44
N LEU A 275 8.50 -14.87 10.35
CA LEU A 275 7.55 -15.63 11.15
C LEU A 275 7.83 -15.46 12.65
N GLU A 276 9.08 -15.53 13.07
CA GLU A 276 9.47 -15.33 14.46
C GLU A 276 9.19 -13.89 14.93
N ALA A 277 9.50 -12.88 14.11
CA ALA A 277 9.24 -11.47 14.41
C ALA A 277 7.74 -11.20 14.61
N VAL A 278 6.87 -11.75 13.73
CA VAL A 278 5.42 -11.63 13.85
C VAL A 278 4.91 -12.31 15.14
N LYS A 279 5.43 -13.50 15.46
CA LYS A 279 5.13 -14.20 16.72
C LYS A 279 5.51 -13.37 17.94
N GLN A 280 6.72 -12.77 17.96
CA GLN A 280 7.18 -11.91 19.05
C GLN A 280 6.36 -10.63 19.18
N CYS A 281 5.86 -10.07 18.07
CA CYS A 281 4.96 -8.93 18.10
C CYS A 281 3.63 -9.27 18.77
N GLY A 282 3.07 -10.45 18.53
CA GLY A 282 1.82 -10.89 19.16
C GLY A 282 0.63 -9.96 18.90
N ILE A 283 0.60 -9.29 17.75
CA ILE A 283 -0.44 -8.33 17.33
C ILE A 283 -1.22 -8.90 16.14
N CYS A 284 -2.43 -8.39 15.92
CA CYS A 284 -3.30 -8.84 14.84
C CYS A 284 -2.93 -8.26 13.44
N GLY A 285 -1.74 -7.77 13.27
CA GLY A 285 -1.15 -7.25 12.01
C GLY A 285 0.36 -7.43 12.05
N PRO A 286 1.09 -7.36 10.93
CA PRO A 286 0.58 -7.22 9.55
C PRO A 286 -0.22 -8.42 9.08
N ASN A 287 -0.98 -8.26 7.97
CA ASN A 287 -1.51 -9.42 7.25
C ASN A 287 -0.33 -10.20 6.68
N LEU A 288 0.01 -11.31 7.28
CA LEU A 288 1.09 -12.17 6.82
C LEU A 288 0.52 -13.29 5.95
N SER A 289 1.04 -13.44 4.74
CA SER A 289 0.67 -14.49 3.80
C SER A 289 1.88 -15.37 3.50
N ALA A 290 1.76 -16.66 3.75
CA ALA A 290 2.76 -17.66 3.39
C ALA A 290 2.34 -18.38 2.10
N ARG A 291 3.12 -18.20 1.05
CA ARG A 291 2.94 -18.88 -0.22
C ARG A 291 3.56 -20.26 -0.11
N MET A 292 2.72 -21.29 -0.27
CA MET A 292 3.09 -22.69 -0.13
C MET A 292 3.11 -23.41 -1.48
N THR A 293 4.17 -24.17 -1.70
CA THR A 293 4.35 -25.06 -2.83
C THR A 293 4.40 -26.49 -2.35
N SER A 294 4.22 -27.46 -3.26
CA SER A 294 4.30 -28.88 -2.94
C SER A 294 5.70 -29.32 -2.48
N ASP A 295 6.74 -28.57 -2.84
CA ASP A 295 8.14 -28.78 -2.46
C ASP A 295 8.64 -27.88 -1.34
N ALA A 296 7.74 -27.12 -0.69
CA ALA A 296 8.11 -26.29 0.46
C ALA A 296 8.65 -27.15 1.61
N PRO A 297 9.73 -26.73 2.29
CA PRO A 297 10.28 -27.47 3.43
C PRO A 297 9.25 -27.75 4.53
N ASN A 298 9.24 -28.96 5.09
CA ASN A 298 8.35 -29.29 6.21
C ASN A 298 8.54 -28.35 7.40
N GLU A 299 9.79 -27.97 7.67
CA GLU A 299 10.13 -27.02 8.74
C GLU A 299 9.46 -25.64 8.54
N PHE A 300 9.25 -25.24 7.27
CA PHE A 300 8.52 -24.00 6.97
C PHE A 300 7.02 -24.15 7.27
N TRP A 301 6.43 -25.30 6.91
CA TRP A 301 5.06 -25.64 7.31
C TRP A 301 4.88 -25.63 8.81
N ASP A 302 5.77 -26.34 9.54
CA ASP A 302 5.72 -26.45 10.99
C ASP A 302 5.83 -25.07 11.65
N LYS A 303 6.73 -24.21 11.16
CA LYS A 303 6.87 -22.85 11.66
C LYS A 303 5.64 -21.97 11.40
N CYS A 304 5.01 -22.07 10.24
CA CYS A 304 3.75 -21.39 9.96
C CYS A 304 2.64 -21.86 10.90
N LEU A 305 2.50 -23.17 11.12
CA LEU A 305 1.49 -23.74 12.02
C LEU A 305 1.75 -23.35 13.48
N GLU A 306 3.01 -23.28 13.91
CA GLU A 306 3.39 -22.77 15.23
C GLU A 306 2.89 -21.34 15.43
N VAL A 307 3.09 -20.45 14.45
CA VAL A 307 2.64 -19.04 14.52
C VAL A 307 1.12 -18.96 14.50
N ILE A 308 0.44 -19.71 13.65
CA ILE A 308 -1.04 -19.79 13.62
C ILE A 308 -1.58 -20.26 14.99
N GLY A 309 -0.91 -21.24 15.60
CA GLY A 309 -1.27 -21.80 16.91
C GLY A 309 -1.23 -20.79 18.08
N THR A 310 -0.55 -19.65 17.90
CA THR A 310 -0.56 -18.56 18.90
C THR A 310 -1.89 -17.81 18.98
N GLY A 311 -2.78 -18.00 17.98
CA GLY A 311 -4.09 -17.34 17.93
C GLY A 311 -4.08 -15.94 17.31
N ILE A 312 -2.96 -15.47 16.74
CA ILE A 312 -2.89 -14.16 16.06
C ILE A 312 -3.60 -14.14 14.69
N GLY A 313 -3.98 -15.31 14.16
CA GLY A 313 -4.74 -15.43 12.90
C GLY A 313 -3.87 -15.49 11.62
N TYR A 314 -2.56 -15.45 11.72
CA TYR A 314 -1.61 -15.45 10.60
C TYR A 314 -0.49 -16.49 10.83
N PRO A 315 0.24 -16.88 9.75
CA PRO A 315 0.06 -16.50 8.34
C PRO A 315 -1.18 -17.13 7.68
N ALA A 316 -1.78 -16.41 6.72
CA ALA A 316 -2.72 -17.00 5.78
C ALA A 316 -1.95 -17.89 4.79
N ILE A 317 -2.41 -19.12 4.60
CA ILE A 317 -1.74 -20.08 3.73
C ILE A 317 -2.28 -19.97 2.29
N MET A 318 -1.40 -19.64 1.34
CA MET A 318 -1.74 -19.48 -0.07
C MET A 318 -1.18 -20.63 -0.92
N ASN A 319 -2.03 -21.23 -1.73
CA ASN A 319 -1.59 -22.26 -2.68
C ASN A 319 -0.93 -21.61 -3.90
N ASP A 320 0.40 -21.67 -3.96
CA ASP A 320 1.19 -20.99 -4.97
C ASP A 320 0.95 -21.52 -6.39
N GLU A 321 0.81 -22.82 -6.55
CA GLU A 321 0.59 -23.45 -7.85
C GLU A 321 -0.77 -23.06 -8.46
N VAL A 322 -1.78 -22.90 -7.63
CA VAL A 322 -3.12 -22.45 -8.06
C VAL A 322 -3.08 -20.98 -8.45
N ASN A 323 -2.46 -20.13 -7.63
CA ASN A 323 -2.40 -18.70 -7.87
C ASN A 323 -1.60 -18.36 -9.11
N VAL A 324 -0.41 -18.96 -9.30
CA VAL A 324 0.42 -18.75 -10.50
C VAL A 324 -0.33 -19.17 -11.76
N LYS A 325 -0.97 -20.36 -11.77
CA LYS A 325 -1.78 -20.81 -12.90
C LYS A 325 -2.98 -19.91 -13.18
N SER A 326 -3.57 -19.34 -12.13
CA SER A 326 -4.69 -18.42 -12.27
C SER A 326 -4.26 -17.10 -12.93
N LEU A 327 -3.13 -16.53 -12.48
CA LEU A 327 -2.58 -15.31 -13.02
C LEU A 327 -2.17 -15.46 -14.50
N GLN A 328 -1.59 -16.60 -14.89
CA GLN A 328 -1.24 -16.89 -16.27
C GLN A 328 -2.44 -16.81 -17.25
N LYS A 329 -3.66 -17.06 -16.78
CA LYS A 329 -4.88 -16.94 -17.60
C LYS A 329 -5.18 -15.51 -18.03
N TYR A 330 -4.63 -14.53 -17.36
CA TYR A 330 -4.75 -13.11 -17.72
C TYR A 330 -3.68 -12.62 -18.69
N GLY A 331 -2.81 -13.52 -19.15
CA GLY A 331 -1.77 -13.20 -20.14
C GLY A 331 -0.49 -12.61 -19.56
N TYR A 332 -0.32 -12.65 -18.24
CA TYR A 332 0.93 -12.23 -17.60
C TYR A 332 2.05 -13.24 -17.87
N SER A 333 3.31 -12.77 -17.94
CA SER A 333 4.45 -13.67 -18.11
C SER A 333 4.56 -14.67 -16.94
N THR A 334 5.12 -15.85 -17.22
CA THR A 334 5.30 -16.87 -16.17
C THR A 334 6.17 -16.36 -15.03
N GLU A 335 7.23 -15.64 -15.35
CA GLU A 335 8.18 -15.06 -14.41
C GLU A 335 7.50 -14.04 -13.50
N ASP A 336 6.62 -13.20 -14.06
CA ASP A 336 5.88 -12.19 -13.31
C ASP A 336 4.77 -12.83 -12.48
N CYS A 337 4.07 -13.84 -13.03
CA CYS A 337 3.11 -14.63 -12.24
C CYS A 337 3.75 -15.28 -11.02
N ARG A 338 4.99 -15.75 -11.12
CA ARG A 338 5.74 -16.35 -9.99
C ARG A 338 6.16 -15.32 -8.96
N ASP A 339 6.29 -14.06 -9.36
CA ASP A 339 6.71 -12.96 -8.47
C ASP A 339 5.53 -12.21 -7.84
N TYR A 340 4.32 -12.75 -7.89
CA TYR A 340 3.16 -12.13 -7.27
C TYR A 340 3.32 -12.00 -5.75
N CYS A 341 2.69 -10.99 -5.19
CA CYS A 341 2.45 -10.84 -3.76
C CYS A 341 0.95 -10.67 -3.50
N LEU A 342 0.60 -10.47 -2.24
CA LEU A 342 -0.76 -10.13 -1.82
C LEU A 342 -0.81 -8.65 -1.46
N VAL A 343 -1.92 -8.00 -1.82
CA VAL A 343 -2.22 -6.61 -1.41
C VAL A 343 -3.54 -6.59 -0.63
N GLY A 344 -3.76 -5.54 0.12
CA GLY A 344 -4.98 -5.46 0.92
C GLY A 344 -5.16 -6.68 1.81
N CYS A 345 -6.27 -7.37 1.66
CA CYS A 345 -6.57 -8.59 2.42
C CYS A 345 -5.73 -9.78 1.92
N ILE A 346 -6.01 -10.24 0.68
CA ILE A 346 -5.37 -11.40 0.04
C ILE A 346 -5.37 -11.31 -1.50
N GLU A 347 -5.55 -10.14 -2.07
CA GLU A 347 -5.64 -9.96 -3.51
C GLU A 347 -4.27 -10.16 -4.18
N ASN A 348 -4.22 -11.03 -5.21
CA ASN A 348 -2.98 -11.29 -5.96
C ASN A 348 -2.56 -10.07 -6.78
N PHE A 349 -1.31 -9.67 -6.67
CA PHE A 349 -0.78 -8.47 -7.30
C PHE A 349 0.65 -8.67 -7.82
N LEU A 350 0.96 -8.10 -8.98
CA LEU A 350 2.30 -8.09 -9.56
C LEU A 350 3.02 -6.78 -9.17
N PRO A 351 3.99 -6.80 -8.23
CA PRO A 351 4.60 -5.61 -7.67
C PRO A 351 5.13 -4.65 -8.76
N GLY A 352 4.69 -3.38 -8.71
CA GLY A 352 5.11 -2.34 -9.64
C GLY A 352 4.72 -2.54 -11.10
N LYS A 353 3.87 -3.52 -11.45
CA LYS A 353 3.57 -3.86 -12.85
C LYS A 353 2.10 -3.74 -13.25
N GLN A 354 1.24 -3.51 -12.28
CA GLN A 354 -0.19 -3.34 -12.47
C GLN A 354 -0.65 -2.00 -11.90
N PRO A 355 -1.74 -1.41 -12.41
CA PRO A 355 -2.36 -0.27 -11.77
C PRO A 355 -2.92 -0.69 -10.39
N PRO A 356 -3.08 0.26 -9.45
CA PRO A 356 -3.67 -0.03 -8.16
C PRO A 356 -5.10 -0.52 -8.32
N TRP A 357 -5.49 -1.48 -7.48
CA TRP A 357 -6.87 -1.92 -7.44
C TRP A 357 -7.69 -0.89 -6.67
N SER A 358 -8.88 -0.63 -7.17
CA SER A 358 -9.87 0.20 -6.49
C SER A 358 -10.98 -0.69 -5.97
N ASP A 359 -11.32 -0.55 -4.70
CA ASP A 359 -12.44 -1.26 -4.11
C ASP A 359 -13.75 -0.80 -4.74
N GLY A 360 -14.44 -1.74 -5.39
CA GLY A 360 -15.83 -1.62 -5.76
C GLY A 360 -16.66 -2.52 -4.88
N ARG A 361 -17.75 -1.99 -4.32
CA ARG A 361 -18.65 -2.77 -3.48
C ARG A 361 -20.05 -2.74 -4.03
N PHE A 362 -20.66 -3.91 -4.15
CA PHE A 362 -22.09 -4.06 -4.33
C PHE A 362 -22.62 -5.17 -3.42
N SER A 363 -23.86 -5.06 -3.02
CA SER A 363 -24.49 -6.04 -2.12
C SER A 363 -24.99 -7.23 -2.90
N SER A 364 -24.19 -8.29 -3.06
CA SER A 364 -24.64 -9.50 -3.74
C SER A 364 -25.90 -10.14 -3.11
N PRO A 365 -26.11 -10.12 -1.77
CA PRO A 365 -27.37 -10.55 -1.17
C PRO A 365 -28.57 -9.74 -1.63
N LYS A 366 -28.42 -8.45 -1.94
CA LYS A 366 -29.49 -7.62 -2.48
C LYS A 366 -29.95 -8.08 -3.87
N TYR A 367 -29.04 -8.57 -4.69
CA TYR A 367 -29.38 -9.13 -5.99
C TYR A 367 -30.02 -10.52 -5.89
N LEU A 368 -29.75 -11.27 -4.81
CA LEU A 368 -30.54 -12.47 -4.49
C LEU A 368 -31.99 -12.10 -4.10
N GLU A 369 -32.17 -11.05 -3.30
CA GLU A 369 -33.50 -10.49 -3.02
C GLU A 369 -34.23 -10.12 -4.32
N PHE A 370 -33.54 -9.43 -5.24
CA PHE A 370 -34.14 -9.09 -6.54
C PHE A 370 -34.50 -10.34 -7.37
N ALA A 371 -33.67 -11.38 -7.33
CA ALA A 371 -33.97 -12.65 -8.00
C ALA A 371 -35.24 -13.30 -7.45
N LEU A 372 -35.44 -13.24 -6.14
CA LEU A 372 -36.63 -13.81 -5.47
C LEU A 372 -37.86 -12.88 -5.53
N ASN A 373 -37.68 -11.59 -5.77
CA ASN A 373 -38.78 -10.60 -5.77
C ASN A 373 -38.94 -9.91 -7.12
N ASN A 374 -38.66 -10.63 -8.22
CA ASN A 374 -38.84 -10.17 -9.60
C ASN A 374 -38.26 -8.77 -9.88
N GLY A 375 -37.05 -8.51 -9.34
CA GLY A 375 -36.33 -7.26 -9.53
C GLY A 375 -36.78 -6.10 -8.64
N LYS A 376 -37.72 -6.32 -7.74
CA LYS A 376 -38.22 -5.29 -6.81
C LYS A 376 -37.47 -5.30 -5.47
N CYS A 377 -37.33 -4.12 -4.91
CA CYS A 377 -36.83 -3.93 -3.55
C CYS A 377 -37.94 -4.25 -2.53
N MET A 378 -37.69 -5.18 -1.60
CA MET A 378 -38.67 -5.56 -0.56
C MET A 378 -38.97 -4.41 0.41
N GLN A 379 -38.07 -3.45 0.59
CA GLN A 379 -38.29 -2.32 1.50
C GLN A 379 -39.14 -1.19 0.89
N THR A 380 -38.96 -0.95 -0.41
CA THR A 380 -39.55 0.23 -1.07
C THR A 380 -40.57 -0.11 -2.15
N ASP A 381 -40.75 -1.41 -2.47
CA ASP A 381 -41.49 -1.94 -3.61
C ASP A 381 -41.13 -1.36 -4.99
N ALA A 382 -40.01 -0.62 -5.03
CA ALA A 382 -39.51 -0.03 -6.28
C ALA A 382 -38.89 -1.11 -7.17
N GLN A 383 -39.16 -1.04 -8.49
CA GLN A 383 -38.50 -1.85 -9.50
C GLN A 383 -37.09 -1.28 -9.73
N LEU A 384 -36.06 -1.92 -9.18
CA LEU A 384 -34.64 -1.46 -9.22
C LEU A 384 -33.77 -2.34 -10.10
N ALA A 385 -34.25 -3.51 -10.50
CA ALA A 385 -33.48 -4.47 -11.27
C ALA A 385 -34.40 -5.19 -12.30
N PRO A 386 -33.86 -5.95 -13.26
CA PRO A 386 -34.66 -6.63 -14.28
C PRO A 386 -35.67 -7.59 -13.69
N GLN A 387 -36.80 -7.70 -14.35
CA GLN A 387 -37.82 -8.71 -14.03
C GLN A 387 -37.32 -10.09 -14.47
N THR A 388 -37.08 -10.99 -13.54
CA THR A 388 -36.58 -12.35 -13.79
C THR A 388 -37.59 -13.45 -13.46
N GLY A 389 -38.83 -13.07 -13.13
CA GLY A 389 -39.91 -13.97 -12.73
C GLY A 389 -40.16 -13.94 -11.22
N ALA A 390 -41.33 -14.43 -10.82
CA ALA A 390 -41.72 -14.54 -9.43
C ALA A 390 -41.06 -15.76 -8.76
N ALA A 391 -40.84 -15.72 -7.45
CA ALA A 391 -40.18 -16.78 -6.68
C ALA A 391 -40.91 -18.14 -6.79
N GLU A 392 -42.23 -18.10 -6.90
CA GLU A 392 -43.09 -19.29 -7.03
C GLU A 392 -42.80 -20.12 -8.30
N ASN A 393 -42.18 -19.49 -9.29
CA ASN A 393 -41.82 -20.14 -10.55
C ASN A 393 -40.44 -20.84 -10.48
N ILE A 394 -39.69 -20.65 -9.38
CA ILE A 394 -38.36 -21.26 -9.19
C ILE A 394 -38.56 -22.66 -8.61
N GLN A 395 -38.38 -23.69 -9.43
CA GLN A 395 -38.66 -25.08 -9.07
C GLN A 395 -37.40 -25.86 -8.69
N SER A 396 -36.19 -25.28 -8.92
CA SER A 396 -34.94 -25.95 -8.67
C SER A 396 -33.82 -24.96 -8.26
N MET A 397 -32.75 -25.46 -7.67
CA MET A 397 -31.54 -24.69 -7.38
C MET A 397 -30.90 -24.16 -8.67
N GLU A 398 -30.95 -24.92 -9.74
CA GLU A 398 -30.44 -24.52 -11.06
C GLU A 398 -31.16 -23.29 -11.61
N GLU A 399 -32.47 -23.27 -11.49
CA GLU A 399 -33.31 -22.11 -11.87
C GLU A 399 -32.99 -20.90 -10.97
N LEU A 400 -32.86 -21.10 -9.66
CA LEU A 400 -32.47 -20.03 -8.75
C LEU A 400 -31.12 -19.43 -9.15
N LEU A 401 -30.11 -20.26 -9.40
CA LEU A 401 -28.80 -19.78 -9.84
C LEU A 401 -28.84 -19.06 -11.19
N ARG A 402 -29.72 -19.51 -12.11
CA ARG A 402 -29.92 -18.84 -13.40
C ARG A 402 -30.49 -17.44 -13.25
N VAL A 403 -31.55 -17.27 -12.46
CA VAL A 403 -32.17 -15.94 -12.24
C VAL A 403 -31.24 -15.04 -11.42
N TYR A 404 -30.57 -15.58 -10.43
CA TYR A 404 -29.60 -14.84 -9.64
C TYR A 404 -28.41 -14.35 -10.50
N ARG A 405 -27.89 -15.19 -11.40
CA ARG A 405 -26.86 -14.79 -12.36
C ARG A 405 -27.32 -13.61 -13.23
N ALA A 406 -28.54 -13.63 -13.75
CA ALA A 406 -29.07 -12.53 -14.54
C ALA A 406 -29.10 -11.22 -13.76
N GLN A 407 -29.41 -11.26 -12.46
CA GLN A 407 -29.37 -10.09 -11.58
C GLN A 407 -27.95 -9.60 -11.35
N LEU A 408 -26.97 -10.52 -11.19
CA LEU A 408 -25.56 -10.16 -11.02
C LEU A 408 -24.94 -9.59 -12.33
N GLU A 409 -25.32 -10.11 -13.49
CA GLU A 409 -24.90 -9.59 -14.79
C GLU A 409 -25.44 -8.16 -15.01
N PHE A 410 -26.67 -7.90 -14.61
CA PHE A 410 -27.22 -6.55 -14.58
C PHE A 410 -26.42 -5.65 -13.65
N ALA A 411 -26.18 -6.08 -12.40
CA ALA A 411 -25.35 -5.33 -11.44
C ALA A 411 -23.98 -4.97 -12.01
N ALA A 412 -23.30 -5.94 -12.63
CA ALA A 412 -22.00 -5.74 -13.23
C ALA A 412 -22.06 -4.72 -14.39
N SER A 413 -23.11 -4.77 -15.22
CA SER A 413 -23.30 -3.82 -16.33
C SER A 413 -23.50 -2.38 -15.82
N GLU A 414 -24.35 -2.20 -14.80
CA GLU A 414 -24.57 -0.91 -14.16
C GLU A 414 -23.30 -0.37 -13.50
N TYR A 415 -22.56 -1.26 -12.82
CA TYR A 415 -21.29 -0.88 -12.19
C TYR A 415 -20.26 -0.41 -13.23
N VAL A 416 -20.09 -1.16 -14.33
CA VAL A 416 -19.20 -0.77 -15.44
C VAL A 416 -19.65 0.54 -16.09
N ALA A 417 -20.97 0.77 -16.22
CA ALA A 417 -21.52 2.01 -16.77
C ALA A 417 -21.13 3.24 -15.93
N LEU A 418 -21.02 3.11 -14.60
CA LEU A 418 -20.58 4.20 -13.73
C LEU A 418 -19.17 4.72 -14.08
N PHE A 419 -18.28 3.83 -14.51
CA PHE A 419 -16.92 4.20 -14.92
C PHE A 419 -16.83 4.71 -16.35
N LYS A 420 -17.79 4.35 -17.20
CA LYS A 420 -17.84 4.77 -18.62
C LYS A 420 -18.68 6.02 -18.85
N ASN A 421 -19.25 6.60 -17.80
CA ASN A 421 -20.19 7.70 -17.91
C ASN A 421 -19.46 8.98 -18.37
N GLU A 422 -19.93 9.57 -19.50
CA GLU A 422 -19.41 10.80 -20.11
C GLU A 422 -19.52 12.04 -19.22
N ASN A 423 -20.20 11.96 -18.07
CA ASN A 423 -20.33 13.03 -17.09
C ASN A 423 -19.07 13.29 -16.24
N GLY A 424 -17.87 12.90 -16.71
CA GLY A 424 -16.59 13.25 -16.10
C GLY A 424 -16.27 12.53 -14.79
N ARG A 425 -16.92 11.39 -14.51
CA ARG A 425 -16.63 10.61 -13.30
C ARG A 425 -15.31 9.85 -13.40
N TYR A 426 -14.84 9.55 -14.60
CA TYR A 426 -13.51 9.01 -14.84
C TYR A 426 -12.74 9.93 -15.79
N ASN A 427 -11.82 10.68 -15.24
CA ASN A 427 -10.83 11.44 -15.98
C ASN A 427 -9.44 11.02 -15.47
N PRO A 428 -8.59 10.38 -16.31
CA PRO A 428 -7.25 9.97 -15.90
C PRO A 428 -6.43 11.09 -15.24
N GLU A 429 -6.54 12.33 -15.72
CA GLU A 429 -5.84 13.48 -15.14
C GLU A 429 -6.32 13.79 -13.71
N GLN A 430 -7.63 13.66 -13.46
CA GLN A 430 -8.22 13.88 -12.16
C GLN A 430 -7.83 12.80 -11.14
N TYR A 431 -7.75 11.55 -11.60
CA TYR A 431 -7.40 10.39 -10.77
C TYR A 431 -5.91 10.02 -10.82
N SER A 432 -5.07 10.88 -11.41
CA SER A 432 -3.65 10.65 -11.51
C SER A 432 -2.98 10.35 -10.16
N GLN A 433 -2.00 9.45 -10.18
CA GLN A 433 -1.26 8.98 -9.01
C GLN A 433 0.26 9.11 -9.27
N PRO A 434 0.79 10.34 -9.42
CA PRO A 434 2.16 10.54 -9.84
C PRO A 434 3.18 9.97 -8.86
N TYR A 435 2.89 10.02 -7.55
CA TYR A 435 3.76 9.45 -6.53
C TYR A 435 3.79 7.93 -6.59
N LEU A 436 2.63 7.29 -6.62
CA LEU A 436 2.53 5.83 -6.72
C LEU A 436 3.18 5.32 -8.00
N SER A 437 3.06 6.05 -9.11
CA SER A 437 3.70 5.76 -10.40
C SER A 437 5.22 5.72 -10.35
N CYS A 438 5.86 6.43 -9.39
CA CYS A 438 7.31 6.40 -9.21
C CYS A 438 7.85 5.03 -8.78
N PHE A 439 6.99 4.16 -8.28
CA PHE A 439 7.33 2.80 -7.85
C PHE A 439 6.99 1.73 -8.89
N CYS A 440 6.73 2.18 -10.12
CA CYS A 440 6.53 1.38 -11.34
C CYS A 440 7.56 1.84 -12.38
N PRO A 441 8.67 1.13 -12.58
CA PRO A 441 9.72 1.56 -13.51
C PRO A 441 9.20 1.88 -14.90
N GLU A 442 8.23 1.12 -15.40
CA GLU A 442 7.61 1.30 -16.72
C GLU A 442 6.87 2.64 -16.84
N CYS A 443 6.26 3.12 -15.75
CA CYS A 443 5.60 4.43 -15.75
C CYS A 443 6.59 5.56 -16.01
N ILE A 444 7.76 5.50 -15.38
CA ILE A 444 8.83 6.48 -15.57
C ILE A 444 9.40 6.37 -16.98
N ASP A 445 9.69 5.16 -17.44
CA ASP A 445 10.27 4.95 -18.79
C ASP A 445 9.30 5.36 -19.91
N ARG A 446 7.99 5.10 -19.76
CA ARG A 446 6.95 5.48 -20.74
C ARG A 446 6.51 6.94 -20.60
N GLY A 447 6.78 7.58 -19.47
CA GLY A 447 6.29 8.92 -19.15
C GLY A 447 4.78 8.96 -18.97
N LEU A 448 4.17 7.92 -18.38
CA LEU A 448 2.73 7.76 -18.21
C LEU A 448 2.39 7.35 -16.77
N ASP A 449 1.31 7.94 -16.25
CA ASP A 449 0.77 7.61 -14.93
C ASP A 449 0.20 6.17 -14.89
N VAL A 450 0.21 5.54 -13.71
CA VAL A 450 -0.41 4.21 -13.53
C VAL A 450 -1.89 4.18 -13.94
N MET A 451 -2.60 5.31 -13.79
CA MET A 451 -4.01 5.45 -14.17
C MET A 451 -4.19 5.76 -15.67
N ASP A 452 -3.11 5.96 -16.42
CA ASP A 452 -3.10 6.31 -17.83
C ASP A 452 -2.30 5.29 -18.69
N GLY A 453 -2.25 4.04 -18.25
CA GLY A 453 -1.60 2.95 -18.99
C GLY A 453 -0.07 2.95 -18.89
N GLY A 454 0.49 3.54 -17.83
CA GLY A 454 1.94 3.56 -17.61
C GLY A 454 2.53 2.22 -17.20
N THR A 455 1.75 1.34 -16.55
CA THR A 455 2.19 0.02 -16.08
C THR A 455 2.45 -0.97 -17.21
N LEU A 456 3.12 -2.08 -16.89
CA LEU A 456 3.42 -3.13 -17.85
C LEU A 456 2.15 -3.83 -18.34
N TYR A 457 1.23 -4.10 -17.41
CA TYR A 457 -0.03 -4.79 -17.60
C TYR A 457 -1.24 -3.89 -17.34
#